data_44c21c27df79574b156c864b45b1ab60
#
_entry.id   44c21c27df79574b156c864b45b1ab60
#
_cell.length_a   1.000
_cell.length_b   1.000
_cell.length_c   1.000
_cell.angle_alpha   90.00
_cell.angle_beta   90.00
_cell.angle_gamma   90.00
#
_symmetry.space_group_name_H-M   'P 1'
#
loop_
_entity.id
_entity.type
_entity.pdbx_description
1 polymer ?
#
loop_
_entity_poly.entity_id
_entity_poly.type
_entity_poly.pdbx_seq_one_letter_code
_entity_poly.pdbx_strand_id
1 'polypeptide(L)'
;MTEIAGKLFTWINTRLPIVNTFERHLSKHPVPSKVNFWYLFGALAAVTLIIQIVTGIWLIMPYSNTEEQAFSSIEYIMRDVDYGWMIRYMHTTGASLFFAVVYLHMFRGLLYGSYQKPKELVWIFGCTIYLAMMAEGFLGYVLPYGQMSYWGAQVIISLFGAIPYIGESLELWVRGDYYISGITVSRFFALHVVALPLVLIALVFLHLVALHEVGAGNPEGVDIEEHLDEDGVPLDSVPFFPYKVLNALVAIGVFMTVFSIIMFFFPEGGGYFIEMANFQEANPLVTPDHIAPVWYYAPFYTMLRAIPDPLGGLIVMAAAVAIFFIVPWLDRSKVASIRYKGIFSKIAITMFGVSFLTLGYLGTVGVTEVRKTMSVICTIIYFAYFLLMPIYTKYETTKEVPERL
;
A
#
# COMPACT_ATOMS: atom_id res chain seq x y z
N MET A 1 36.37 -28.90 10.04
CA MET A 1 35.26 -28.21 9.35
C MET A 1 35.39 -26.69 9.38
N THR A 2 35.80 -26.06 10.47
CA THR A 2 35.98 -24.60 10.61
C THR A 2 37.00 -23.97 9.66
N GLU A 3 38.12 -24.60 9.38
CA GLU A 3 39.17 -24.04 8.51
C GLU A 3 38.75 -24.04 7.01
N ILE A 4 38.12 -25.11 6.55
CA ILE A 4 37.59 -25.19 5.16
C ILE A 4 36.47 -24.18 4.97
N ALA A 5 35.56 -24.04 5.92
CA ALA A 5 34.47 -23.06 5.88
C ALA A 5 35.02 -21.62 5.86
N GLY A 6 36.08 -21.33 6.66
CA GLY A 6 36.77 -20.04 6.64
C GLY A 6 37.42 -19.71 5.29
N LYS A 7 38.12 -20.69 4.69
CA LYS A 7 38.74 -20.53 3.37
C LYS A 7 37.70 -20.31 2.27
N LEU A 8 36.59 -21.05 2.30
CA LEU A 8 35.47 -20.89 1.37
C LEU A 8 34.79 -19.50 1.52
N PHE A 9 34.54 -19.09 2.76
CA PHE A 9 33.99 -17.78 3.05
C PHE A 9 34.87 -16.64 2.53
N THR A 10 36.17 -16.70 2.82
CA THR A 10 37.14 -15.72 2.32
C THR A 10 37.20 -15.72 0.80
N TRP A 11 37.22 -16.91 0.18
CA TRP A 11 37.22 -17.05 -1.29
C TRP A 11 35.99 -16.40 -1.93
N ILE A 12 34.78 -16.61 -1.34
CA ILE A 12 33.52 -15.99 -1.79
C ILE A 12 33.60 -14.48 -1.61
N ASN A 13 33.94 -14.02 -0.39
CA ASN A 13 33.89 -12.58 -0.06
C ASN A 13 34.93 -11.74 -0.83
N THR A 14 36.06 -12.37 -1.25
CA THR A 14 37.03 -11.70 -2.11
C THR A 14 36.54 -11.47 -3.53
N ARG A 15 35.63 -12.32 -4.03
CA ARG A 15 35.07 -12.26 -5.39
C ARG A 15 33.70 -11.57 -5.45
N LEU A 16 32.92 -11.73 -4.41
CA LEU A 16 31.64 -11.09 -4.19
C LEU A 16 31.66 -10.51 -2.77
N PRO A 17 32.01 -9.23 -2.58
CA PRO A 17 32.25 -8.62 -1.27
C PRO A 17 30.94 -8.40 -0.47
N ILE A 18 30.25 -9.51 -0.16
CA ILE A 18 28.94 -9.52 0.52
C ILE A 18 29.03 -8.83 1.88
N VAL A 19 30.09 -9.15 2.67
CA VAL A 19 30.25 -8.57 4.00
C VAL A 19 30.46 -7.07 3.93
N ASN A 20 31.36 -6.61 3.07
CA ASN A 20 31.65 -5.18 2.93
C ASN A 20 30.43 -4.41 2.43
N THR A 21 29.69 -5.00 1.50
CA THR A 21 28.44 -4.42 0.99
C THR A 21 27.38 -4.36 2.07
N PHE A 22 27.21 -5.45 2.83
CA PHE A 22 26.28 -5.50 3.98
C PHE A 22 26.66 -4.49 5.06
N GLU A 23 27.96 -4.39 5.41
CA GLU A 23 28.42 -3.43 6.40
C GLU A 23 28.16 -1.99 5.95
N ARG A 24 28.53 -1.64 4.73
CA ARG A 24 28.40 -0.29 4.19
C ARG A 24 26.94 0.16 4.04
N HIS A 25 26.10 -0.71 3.48
CA HIS A 25 24.74 -0.32 3.07
C HIS A 25 23.65 -0.70 4.08
N LEU A 26 23.95 -1.54 5.05
CA LEU A 26 22.99 -1.96 6.08
C LEU A 26 23.55 -1.73 7.48
N SER A 27 24.56 -2.50 7.91
CA SER A 27 24.94 -2.56 9.31
C SER A 27 25.45 -1.21 9.84
N LYS A 28 26.38 -0.57 9.13
CA LYS A 28 27.03 0.69 9.55
C LYS A 28 26.39 1.94 8.94
N HIS A 29 25.35 1.78 8.12
CA HIS A 29 24.67 2.92 7.52
C HIS A 29 24.10 3.86 8.60
N PRO A 30 24.44 5.16 8.59
CA PRO A 30 23.96 6.11 9.58
C PRO A 30 22.48 6.40 9.37
N VAL A 31 21.71 6.35 10.44
CA VAL A 31 20.28 6.67 10.43
C VAL A 31 19.96 7.61 11.61
N PRO A 32 18.94 8.47 11.50
CA PRO A 32 18.60 9.41 12.57
C PRO A 32 18.47 8.72 13.92
N SER A 33 19.14 9.26 14.94
CA SER A 33 19.15 8.70 16.31
C SER A 33 17.76 8.64 16.91
N LYS A 34 16.94 9.69 16.71
CA LYS A 34 15.57 9.81 17.20
C LYS A 34 14.57 9.57 16.09
N VAL A 35 13.86 8.45 16.14
CA VAL A 35 12.68 8.14 15.33
C VAL A 35 11.57 7.62 16.23
N ASN A 36 10.30 7.80 15.82
CA ASN A 36 9.15 7.27 16.53
C ASN A 36 8.56 6.05 15.80
N PHE A 37 7.50 5.47 16.37
CA PHE A 37 6.86 4.25 15.83
C PHE A 37 6.36 4.40 14.39
N TRP A 38 6.02 5.59 13.94
CA TRP A 38 5.59 5.85 12.56
C TRP A 38 6.64 5.46 11.51
N TYR A 39 7.92 5.45 11.87
CA TYR A 39 9.01 5.07 10.97
C TYR A 39 9.17 3.56 10.80
N LEU A 40 8.46 2.75 11.60
CA LEU A 40 8.49 1.29 11.54
C LEU A 40 7.58 0.71 10.47
N PHE A 41 6.58 1.45 9.99
CA PHE A 41 5.63 0.98 8.98
C PHE A 41 6.28 0.59 7.65
N GLY A 42 7.42 1.19 7.27
CA GLY A 42 8.17 0.75 6.09
C GLY A 42 8.74 -0.68 6.24
N ALA A 43 9.27 -1.00 7.42
CA ALA A 43 9.75 -2.35 7.71
C ALA A 43 8.59 -3.37 7.77
N LEU A 44 7.46 -2.98 8.34
CA LEU A 44 6.25 -3.81 8.38
C LEU A 44 5.70 -4.07 6.96
N ALA A 45 5.73 -3.08 6.07
CA ALA A 45 5.33 -3.24 4.67
C ALA A 45 6.24 -4.25 3.95
N ALA A 46 7.56 -4.20 4.19
CA ALA A 46 8.50 -5.17 3.61
C ALA A 46 8.24 -6.59 4.12
N VAL A 47 8.00 -6.77 5.42
CA VAL A 47 7.63 -8.08 5.99
C VAL A 47 6.33 -8.61 5.39
N THR A 48 5.33 -7.75 5.26
CA THR A 48 4.04 -8.15 4.68
C THR A 48 4.18 -8.52 3.21
N LEU A 49 4.98 -7.81 2.43
CA LEU A 49 5.30 -8.18 1.05
C LEU A 49 5.92 -9.58 0.97
N ILE A 50 6.87 -9.90 1.86
CA ILE A 50 7.48 -11.23 1.92
C ILE A 50 6.41 -12.30 2.22
N ILE A 51 5.52 -12.03 3.19
CA ILE A 51 4.40 -12.95 3.51
C ILE A 51 3.53 -13.17 2.28
N GLN A 52 3.16 -12.10 1.55
CA GLN A 52 2.33 -12.21 0.34
C GLN A 52 3.01 -13.06 -0.74
N ILE A 53 4.30 -12.85 -0.99
CA ILE A 53 5.05 -13.62 -1.99
C ILE A 53 5.13 -15.09 -1.58
N VAL A 54 5.52 -15.40 -0.34
CA VAL A 54 5.69 -16.77 0.14
C VAL A 54 4.36 -17.52 0.12
N THR A 55 3.31 -16.94 0.67
CA THR A 55 1.98 -17.57 0.68
C THR A 55 1.38 -17.67 -0.71
N GLY A 56 1.60 -16.67 -1.58
CA GLY A 56 1.16 -16.69 -2.97
C GLY A 56 1.81 -17.82 -3.77
N ILE A 57 3.14 -17.98 -3.68
CA ILE A 57 3.87 -19.10 -4.34
C ILE A 57 3.29 -20.45 -3.90
N TRP A 58 2.98 -20.59 -2.62
CA TRP A 58 2.40 -21.83 -2.11
C TRP A 58 0.98 -22.07 -2.66
N LEU A 59 0.15 -21.01 -2.72
CA LEU A 59 -1.24 -21.11 -3.21
C LEU A 59 -1.32 -21.45 -4.70
N ILE A 60 -0.32 -21.09 -5.51
CA ILE A 60 -0.28 -21.43 -6.94
C ILE A 60 -0.30 -22.94 -7.16
N MET A 61 0.32 -23.74 -6.29
CA MET A 61 0.50 -25.17 -6.52
C MET A 61 -0.83 -25.94 -6.62
N PRO A 62 -1.80 -25.76 -5.70
CA PRO A 62 -3.09 -26.42 -5.74
C PRO A 62 -4.19 -25.62 -6.48
N TYR A 63 -3.92 -24.34 -6.88
CA TYR A 63 -4.92 -23.48 -7.53
C TYR A 63 -5.06 -23.78 -9.02
N SER A 64 -6.29 -23.79 -9.54
CA SER A 64 -6.60 -23.87 -10.97
C SER A 64 -7.17 -22.56 -11.48
N ASN A 65 -6.59 -22.03 -12.56
CA ASN A 65 -6.98 -20.73 -13.15
C ASN A 65 -7.97 -20.86 -14.32
N THR A 66 -8.78 -21.93 -14.33
CA THR A 66 -9.88 -22.07 -15.28
C THR A 66 -11.21 -21.65 -14.67
N GLU A 67 -12.17 -21.23 -15.47
CA GLU A 67 -13.48 -20.78 -15.02
C GLU A 67 -14.19 -21.87 -14.19
N GLU A 68 -14.14 -23.10 -14.66
CA GLU A 68 -14.83 -24.25 -14.05
C GLU A 68 -14.19 -24.70 -12.73
N GLN A 69 -12.92 -24.42 -12.52
CA GLN A 69 -12.17 -24.95 -11.39
C GLN A 69 -11.63 -23.90 -10.42
N ALA A 70 -11.66 -22.62 -10.77
CA ALA A 70 -11.10 -21.58 -9.93
C ALA A 70 -11.72 -21.59 -8.52
N PHE A 71 -13.03 -21.56 -8.42
CA PHE A 71 -13.74 -21.59 -7.15
C PHE A 71 -13.53 -22.93 -6.41
N SER A 72 -13.74 -24.05 -7.09
CA SER A 72 -13.60 -25.39 -6.48
C SER A 72 -12.18 -25.68 -6.02
N SER A 73 -11.15 -25.15 -6.70
CA SER A 73 -9.76 -25.26 -6.24
C SER A 73 -9.49 -24.50 -4.94
N ILE A 74 -10.13 -23.35 -4.72
CA ILE A 74 -10.08 -22.65 -3.44
C ILE A 74 -10.77 -23.46 -2.33
N GLU A 75 -11.93 -24.05 -2.61
CA GLU A 75 -12.61 -24.95 -1.67
C GLU A 75 -11.74 -26.16 -1.30
N TYR A 76 -11.08 -26.77 -2.30
CA TYR A 76 -10.10 -27.84 -2.08
C TYR A 76 -8.93 -27.39 -1.18
N ILE A 77 -8.36 -26.21 -1.44
CA ILE A 77 -7.30 -25.65 -0.59
C ILE A 77 -7.79 -25.48 0.86
N MET A 78 -9.00 -25.01 1.03
CA MET A 78 -9.55 -24.69 2.35
C MET A 78 -9.91 -25.92 3.17
N ARG A 79 -10.29 -27.02 2.52
CA ARG A 79 -10.92 -28.18 3.19
C ARG A 79 -10.06 -29.44 3.18
N ASP A 80 -9.36 -29.69 2.07
CA ASP A 80 -8.72 -31.00 1.83
C ASP A 80 -7.19 -30.92 1.89
N VAL A 81 -6.59 -29.74 1.71
CA VAL A 81 -5.14 -29.57 1.78
C VAL A 81 -4.73 -29.30 3.22
N ASP A 82 -3.78 -30.08 3.74
CA ASP A 82 -3.24 -29.90 5.09
C ASP A 82 -2.70 -28.48 5.27
N TYR A 83 -3.22 -27.75 6.28
CA TYR A 83 -2.91 -26.33 6.54
C TYR A 83 -3.24 -25.35 5.41
N GLY A 84 -3.94 -25.78 4.35
CA GLY A 84 -4.31 -24.92 3.23
C GLY A 84 -5.14 -23.72 3.63
N TRP A 85 -6.12 -23.92 4.54
CA TRP A 85 -6.90 -22.83 5.12
C TRP A 85 -6.03 -21.76 5.81
N MET A 86 -4.97 -22.17 6.49
CA MET A 86 -4.07 -21.26 7.17
C MET A 86 -3.30 -20.39 6.17
N ILE A 87 -2.72 -21.00 5.14
CA ILE A 87 -2.00 -20.26 4.09
C ILE A 87 -2.94 -19.33 3.32
N ARG A 88 -4.16 -19.79 3.01
CA ARG A 88 -5.17 -18.96 2.34
C ARG A 88 -5.55 -17.74 3.19
N TYR A 89 -5.80 -17.92 4.48
CA TYR A 89 -6.08 -16.80 5.38
C TYR A 89 -4.86 -15.92 5.65
N MET A 90 -3.66 -16.47 5.70
CA MET A 90 -2.42 -15.66 5.75
C MET A 90 -2.33 -14.72 4.54
N HIS A 91 -2.69 -15.19 3.36
CA HIS A 91 -2.64 -14.40 2.14
C HIS A 91 -3.70 -13.29 2.14
N THR A 92 -4.96 -13.60 2.46
CA THR A 92 -6.05 -12.61 2.46
C THR A 92 -5.96 -11.60 3.60
N THR A 93 -5.70 -12.06 4.83
CA THR A 93 -5.44 -11.19 5.98
C THR A 93 -4.20 -10.34 5.72
N GLY A 94 -3.15 -10.96 5.16
CA GLY A 94 -1.94 -10.26 4.79
C GLY A 94 -2.17 -9.16 3.76
N ALA A 95 -3.00 -9.37 2.74
CA ALA A 95 -3.38 -8.34 1.79
C ALA A 95 -4.05 -7.14 2.47
N SER A 96 -5.03 -7.39 3.34
CA SER A 96 -5.70 -6.33 4.13
C SER A 96 -4.74 -5.57 5.03
N LEU A 97 -3.88 -6.27 5.76
CA LEU A 97 -2.90 -5.62 6.64
C LEU A 97 -1.79 -4.90 5.86
N PHE A 98 -1.45 -5.35 4.65
CA PHE A 98 -0.52 -4.67 3.78
C PHE A 98 -1.03 -3.28 3.40
N PHE A 99 -2.28 -3.16 2.98
CA PHE A 99 -2.91 -1.86 2.71
C PHE A 99 -2.98 -0.98 3.96
N ALA A 100 -3.34 -1.53 5.12
CA ALA A 100 -3.35 -0.78 6.38
C ALA A 100 -1.97 -0.21 6.72
N VAL A 101 -0.93 -1.03 6.63
CA VAL A 101 0.46 -0.64 6.89
C VAL A 101 0.93 0.41 5.90
N VAL A 102 0.62 0.26 4.60
CA VAL A 102 1.03 1.22 3.56
C VAL A 102 0.28 2.54 3.71
N TYR A 103 -1.01 2.55 4.05
CA TYR A 103 -1.72 3.78 4.37
C TYR A 103 -1.08 4.55 5.54
N LEU A 104 -0.70 3.85 6.61
CA LEU A 104 -0.02 4.46 7.74
C LEU A 104 1.40 4.93 7.37
N HIS A 105 2.09 4.19 6.49
CA HIS A 105 3.38 4.59 5.95
C HIS A 105 3.30 5.87 5.10
N MET A 106 2.32 5.97 4.21
CA MET A 106 2.06 7.17 3.41
C MET A 106 1.63 8.36 4.30
N PHE A 107 0.74 8.12 5.27
CA PHE A 107 0.30 9.15 6.20
C PHE A 107 1.48 9.70 7.05
N ARG A 108 2.40 8.84 7.46
CA ARG A 108 3.66 9.27 8.08
C ARG A 108 4.45 10.19 7.15
N GLY A 109 4.50 9.87 5.86
CA GLY A 109 5.14 10.73 4.86
C GLY A 109 4.53 12.11 4.80
N LEU A 110 3.19 12.21 4.86
CA LEU A 110 2.46 13.49 4.90
C LEU A 110 2.71 14.25 6.22
N LEU A 111 2.74 13.54 7.36
CA LEU A 111 2.99 14.16 8.67
C LEU A 111 4.38 14.79 8.80
N TYR A 112 5.39 14.12 8.28
CA TYR A 112 6.78 14.51 8.50
C TYR A 112 7.49 15.03 7.25
N GLY A 113 6.72 15.36 6.19
CA GLY A 113 7.26 15.96 4.97
C GLY A 113 8.26 15.08 4.23
N SER A 114 8.11 13.74 4.30
CA SER A 114 9.04 12.80 3.66
C SER A 114 8.97 12.81 2.12
N TYR A 115 8.30 13.78 1.54
CA TYR A 115 8.19 14.07 0.11
C TYR A 115 8.90 15.37 -0.29
N GLN A 116 9.32 16.19 0.68
CA GLN A 116 10.04 17.45 0.39
C GLN A 116 11.46 17.15 -0.08
N LYS A 117 12.06 18.15 -0.75
CA LYS A 117 13.45 18.07 -1.23
C LYS A 117 14.40 17.59 -0.15
N PRO A 118 15.33 16.70 -0.48
CA PRO A 118 15.60 16.05 -1.78
C PRO A 118 14.88 14.69 -1.97
N LYS A 119 13.77 14.43 -1.25
CA LYS A 119 13.10 13.11 -1.15
C LYS A 119 11.94 12.90 -2.14
N GLU A 120 11.81 13.79 -3.15
CA GLU A 120 10.71 13.73 -4.11
C GLU A 120 10.67 12.39 -4.85
N LEU A 121 11.82 11.86 -5.27
CA LEU A 121 11.88 10.61 -6.01
C LEU A 121 11.51 9.40 -5.13
N VAL A 122 11.90 9.43 -3.85
CA VAL A 122 11.46 8.40 -2.87
C VAL A 122 9.93 8.38 -2.79
N TRP A 123 9.31 9.56 -2.70
CA TRP A 123 7.86 9.68 -2.64
C TRP A 123 7.18 9.19 -3.92
N ILE A 124 7.69 9.55 -5.10
CA ILE A 124 7.16 9.13 -6.40
C ILE A 124 7.22 7.61 -6.56
N PHE A 125 8.34 6.97 -6.21
CA PHE A 125 8.42 5.51 -6.19
C PHE A 125 7.39 4.92 -5.22
N GLY A 126 7.22 5.50 -4.03
CA GLY A 126 6.21 5.09 -3.07
C GLY A 126 4.78 5.16 -3.63
N CYS A 127 4.43 6.25 -4.32
CA CYS A 127 3.13 6.39 -4.99
C CYS A 127 2.95 5.36 -6.12
N THR A 128 4.01 5.06 -6.88
CA THR A 128 3.97 4.06 -7.95
C THR A 128 3.82 2.65 -7.39
N ILE A 129 4.50 2.33 -6.27
CA ILE A 129 4.29 1.07 -5.52
C ILE A 129 2.84 0.95 -5.06
N TYR A 130 2.28 2.02 -4.50
CA TYR A 130 0.89 2.02 -4.04
C TYR A 130 -0.10 1.76 -5.19
N LEU A 131 0.12 2.39 -6.35
CA LEU A 131 -0.70 2.16 -7.55
C LEU A 131 -0.57 0.71 -8.06
N ALA A 132 0.66 0.17 -8.10
CA ALA A 132 0.89 -1.23 -8.46
C ALA A 132 0.25 -2.20 -7.45
N MET A 133 0.30 -1.88 -6.14
CA MET A 133 -0.39 -2.62 -5.09
C MET A 133 -1.91 -2.63 -5.27
N MET A 134 -2.52 -1.49 -5.67
CA MET A 134 -3.95 -1.44 -5.96
C MET A 134 -4.30 -2.38 -7.13
N ALA A 135 -3.50 -2.40 -8.20
CA ALA A 135 -3.69 -3.33 -9.30
C ALA A 135 -3.53 -4.78 -8.83
N GLU A 136 -2.46 -5.07 -8.07
CA GLU A 136 -2.16 -6.40 -7.53
C GLU A 136 -3.30 -6.96 -6.68
N GLY A 137 -3.79 -6.16 -5.73
CA GLY A 137 -4.90 -6.56 -4.87
C GLY A 137 -6.21 -6.79 -5.63
N PHE A 138 -6.50 -5.97 -6.65
CA PHE A 138 -7.68 -6.15 -7.50
C PHE A 138 -7.60 -7.46 -8.31
N LEU A 139 -6.50 -7.68 -9.00
CA LEU A 139 -6.32 -8.89 -9.82
C LEU A 139 -6.39 -10.15 -8.95
N GLY A 140 -5.75 -10.13 -7.75
CA GLY A 140 -5.79 -11.26 -6.82
C GLY A 140 -7.18 -11.53 -6.24
N TYR A 141 -7.98 -10.47 -6.02
CA TYR A 141 -9.34 -10.63 -5.51
C TYR A 141 -10.29 -11.31 -6.49
N VAL A 142 -10.02 -11.24 -7.80
CA VAL A 142 -10.82 -11.90 -8.83
C VAL A 142 -10.57 -13.43 -8.88
N LEU A 143 -9.38 -13.88 -8.51
CA LEU A 143 -8.96 -15.27 -8.68
C LEU A 143 -9.82 -16.32 -7.95
N PRO A 144 -10.36 -16.09 -6.74
CA PRO A 144 -11.26 -17.04 -6.09
C PRO A 144 -12.55 -17.35 -6.89
N TYR A 145 -12.92 -16.50 -7.82
CA TYR A 145 -14.10 -16.64 -8.68
C TYR A 145 -15.41 -16.85 -7.91
N GLY A 146 -15.52 -16.23 -6.74
CA GLY A 146 -16.76 -16.14 -5.99
C GLY A 146 -17.66 -15.01 -6.49
N GLN A 147 -18.86 -14.88 -5.91
CA GLN A 147 -19.85 -13.88 -6.31
C GLN A 147 -19.30 -12.44 -6.26
N MET A 148 -18.57 -12.07 -5.22
CA MET A 148 -17.99 -10.72 -5.13
C MET A 148 -16.76 -10.55 -6.02
N SER A 149 -15.98 -11.60 -6.24
CA SER A 149 -14.87 -11.60 -7.21
C SER A 149 -15.38 -11.28 -8.61
N TYR A 150 -16.43 -11.97 -9.05
CA TYR A 150 -17.04 -11.80 -10.36
C TYR A 150 -17.70 -10.42 -10.52
N TRP A 151 -18.65 -10.11 -9.65
CA TRP A 151 -19.44 -8.88 -9.77
C TRP A 151 -18.64 -7.62 -9.45
N GLY A 152 -17.67 -7.71 -8.53
CA GLY A 152 -16.73 -6.63 -8.28
C GLY A 152 -15.84 -6.33 -9.49
N ALA A 153 -15.33 -7.37 -10.17
CA ALA A 153 -14.57 -7.22 -11.40
C ALA A 153 -15.43 -6.63 -12.53
N GLN A 154 -16.67 -7.13 -12.67
CA GLN A 154 -17.61 -6.64 -13.67
C GLN A 154 -17.85 -5.13 -13.51
N VAL A 155 -18.10 -4.66 -12.28
CA VAL A 155 -18.31 -3.23 -11.99
C VAL A 155 -17.05 -2.41 -12.29
N ILE A 156 -15.88 -2.83 -11.80
CA ILE A 156 -14.64 -2.04 -11.95
C ILE A 156 -14.22 -1.95 -13.42
N ILE A 157 -14.30 -3.06 -14.16
CA ILE A 157 -13.91 -3.07 -15.58
C ILE A 157 -14.91 -2.27 -16.42
N SER A 158 -16.20 -2.33 -16.11
CA SER A 158 -17.22 -1.56 -16.84
C SER A 158 -17.05 -0.03 -16.69
N LEU A 159 -16.34 0.44 -15.66
CA LEU A 159 -16.02 1.86 -15.54
C LEU A 159 -15.17 2.39 -16.70
N PHE A 160 -14.34 1.54 -17.31
CA PHE A 160 -13.58 1.95 -18.50
C PHE A 160 -14.49 2.24 -19.68
N GLY A 161 -15.67 1.60 -19.77
CA GLY A 161 -16.68 1.87 -20.79
C GLY A 161 -17.20 3.32 -20.78
N ALA A 162 -17.07 4.04 -19.65
CA ALA A 162 -17.43 5.45 -19.57
C ALA A 162 -16.46 6.39 -20.34
N ILE A 163 -15.30 5.91 -20.77
CA ILE A 163 -14.31 6.72 -21.49
C ILE A 163 -14.78 6.92 -22.94
N PRO A 164 -14.95 8.20 -23.40
CA PRO A 164 -15.43 8.46 -24.75
C PRO A 164 -14.51 7.83 -25.83
N TYR A 165 -15.12 7.37 -26.91
CA TYR A 165 -14.49 6.80 -28.11
C TYR A 165 -13.78 5.46 -27.96
N ILE A 166 -13.07 5.21 -26.88
CA ILE A 166 -12.25 4.00 -26.68
C ILE A 166 -12.78 3.08 -25.56
N GLY A 167 -13.73 3.54 -24.76
CA GLY A 167 -14.15 2.88 -23.53
C GLY A 167 -14.59 1.44 -23.71
N GLU A 168 -15.51 1.18 -24.64
CA GLU A 168 -16.00 -0.17 -24.93
C GLU A 168 -14.89 -1.11 -25.40
N SER A 169 -14.00 -0.63 -26.27
CA SER A 169 -12.86 -1.42 -26.74
C SER A 169 -11.85 -1.69 -25.62
N LEU A 170 -11.65 -0.73 -24.73
CA LEU A 170 -10.76 -0.88 -23.57
C LEU A 170 -11.35 -1.85 -22.55
N GLU A 171 -12.64 -1.74 -22.26
CA GLU A 171 -13.37 -2.67 -21.40
C GLU A 171 -13.25 -4.11 -21.89
N LEU A 172 -13.54 -4.34 -23.18
CA LEU A 172 -13.42 -5.65 -23.82
C LEU A 172 -11.97 -6.16 -23.82
N TRP A 173 -11.00 -5.28 -24.06
CA TRP A 173 -9.58 -5.63 -24.05
C TRP A 173 -9.09 -6.04 -22.65
N VAL A 174 -9.47 -5.31 -21.59
CA VAL A 174 -9.10 -5.64 -20.21
C VAL A 174 -9.73 -6.96 -19.77
N ARG A 175 -11.02 -7.12 -20.01
CA ARG A 175 -11.77 -8.33 -19.67
C ARG A 175 -11.34 -9.53 -20.50
N GLY A 176 -11.09 -9.30 -21.78
CA GLY A 176 -10.74 -10.35 -22.75
C GLY A 176 -11.94 -11.08 -23.33
N ASP A 177 -13.12 -10.78 -22.86
CA ASP A 177 -14.41 -11.36 -23.26
C ASP A 177 -15.55 -10.36 -22.97
N TYR A 178 -16.79 -10.71 -23.34
CA TYR A 178 -17.99 -9.91 -23.05
C TYR A 178 -18.42 -9.98 -21.57
N TYR A 179 -17.97 -11.00 -20.83
CA TYR A 179 -18.21 -11.17 -19.39
C TYR A 179 -16.90 -11.59 -18.69
N ILE A 180 -16.91 -11.71 -17.37
CA ILE A 180 -15.76 -12.21 -16.61
C ILE A 180 -15.68 -13.72 -16.80
N SER A 181 -14.88 -14.17 -17.76
CA SER A 181 -14.74 -15.56 -18.18
C SER A 181 -13.41 -16.17 -17.75
N GLY A 182 -13.18 -17.43 -18.12
CA GLY A 182 -11.90 -18.10 -17.91
C GLY A 182 -10.71 -17.37 -18.56
N ILE A 183 -10.93 -16.63 -19.66
CA ILE A 183 -9.90 -15.78 -20.27
C ILE A 183 -9.51 -14.65 -19.30
N THR A 184 -10.48 -14.02 -18.64
CA THR A 184 -10.22 -12.97 -17.65
C THR A 184 -9.44 -13.54 -16.48
N VAL A 185 -9.88 -14.67 -15.91
CA VAL A 185 -9.21 -15.34 -14.78
C VAL A 185 -7.77 -15.68 -15.13
N SER A 186 -7.55 -16.28 -16.31
CA SER A 186 -6.20 -16.68 -16.75
C SER A 186 -5.27 -15.49 -16.95
N ARG A 187 -5.73 -14.39 -17.54
CA ARG A 187 -4.95 -13.15 -17.69
C ARG A 187 -4.61 -12.52 -16.35
N PHE A 188 -5.61 -12.43 -15.46
CA PHE A 188 -5.42 -11.83 -14.14
C PHE A 188 -4.51 -12.69 -13.27
N PHE A 189 -4.60 -14.00 -13.38
CA PHE A 189 -3.66 -14.92 -12.76
C PHE A 189 -2.22 -14.65 -13.20
N ALA A 190 -1.96 -14.57 -14.51
CA ALA A 190 -0.61 -14.30 -15.02
C ALA A 190 -0.05 -12.94 -14.56
N LEU A 191 -0.90 -11.91 -14.53
CA LEU A 191 -0.52 -10.59 -14.06
C LEU A 191 -0.25 -10.58 -12.55
N HIS A 192 -1.14 -11.17 -11.73
CA HIS A 192 -1.03 -11.21 -10.28
C HIS A 192 0.12 -12.10 -9.77
N VAL A 193 0.37 -13.22 -10.44
CA VAL A 193 1.38 -14.19 -9.96
C VAL A 193 2.79 -13.86 -10.45
N VAL A 194 2.92 -13.24 -11.63
CA VAL A 194 4.22 -13.01 -12.25
C VAL A 194 4.51 -11.53 -12.47
N ALA A 195 3.71 -10.85 -13.29
CA ALA A 195 4.09 -9.55 -13.79
C ALA A 195 4.12 -8.47 -12.69
N LEU A 196 3.05 -8.31 -11.93
CA LEU A 196 2.97 -7.29 -10.89
C LEU A 196 3.87 -7.55 -9.68
N PRO A 197 4.03 -8.79 -9.17
CA PRO A 197 5.02 -9.07 -8.13
C PRO A 197 6.44 -8.70 -8.54
N LEU A 198 6.85 -9.00 -9.77
CA LEU A 198 8.17 -8.59 -10.27
C LEU A 198 8.31 -7.07 -10.36
N VAL A 199 7.28 -6.38 -10.84
CA VAL A 199 7.24 -4.91 -10.87
C VAL A 199 7.30 -4.33 -9.47
N LEU A 200 6.55 -4.88 -8.50
CA LEU A 200 6.56 -4.44 -7.10
C LEU A 200 7.95 -4.62 -6.47
N ILE A 201 8.58 -5.78 -6.65
CA ILE A 201 9.94 -6.03 -6.13
C ILE A 201 10.93 -5.02 -6.73
N ALA A 202 10.88 -4.78 -8.04
CA ALA A 202 11.75 -3.82 -8.70
C ALA A 202 11.52 -2.39 -8.19
N LEU A 203 10.27 -1.96 -8.04
CA LEU A 203 9.92 -0.65 -7.52
C LEU A 203 10.32 -0.48 -6.06
N VAL A 204 10.12 -1.49 -5.21
CA VAL A 204 10.57 -1.47 -3.80
C VAL A 204 12.09 -1.37 -3.74
N PHE A 205 12.81 -2.10 -4.58
CA PHE A 205 14.27 -1.98 -4.68
C PHE A 205 14.69 -0.55 -5.03
N LEU A 206 14.09 0.06 -6.06
CA LEU A 206 14.38 1.44 -6.46
C LEU A 206 13.99 2.45 -5.37
N HIS A 207 12.89 2.22 -4.66
CA HIS A 207 12.46 3.06 -3.54
C HIS A 207 13.48 3.03 -2.40
N LEU A 208 14.03 1.85 -2.07
CA LEU A 208 15.05 1.70 -1.04
C LEU A 208 16.40 2.30 -1.48
N VAL A 209 16.79 2.14 -2.75
CA VAL A 209 17.99 2.78 -3.30
C VAL A 209 17.87 4.30 -3.22
N ALA A 210 16.74 4.86 -3.65
CA ALA A 210 16.51 6.29 -3.57
C ALA A 210 16.49 6.80 -2.12
N LEU A 211 15.88 6.03 -1.20
CA LEU A 211 15.90 6.37 0.23
C LEU A 211 17.31 6.34 0.82
N HIS A 212 18.12 5.37 0.41
CA HIS A 212 19.49 5.23 0.89
C HIS A 212 20.38 6.40 0.44
N GLU A 213 20.15 6.88 -0.79
CA GLU A 213 20.89 8.01 -1.37
C GLU A 213 20.61 9.35 -0.67
N VAL A 214 19.34 9.60 -0.31
CA VAL A 214 18.93 10.90 0.28
C VAL A 214 18.73 10.85 1.81
N GLY A 215 18.98 9.70 2.43
CA GLY A 215 18.84 9.50 3.87
C GLY A 215 17.40 9.46 4.40
N ALA A 216 17.22 8.82 5.54
CA ALA A 216 15.95 8.73 6.22
C ALA A 216 15.58 10.06 6.91
N GLY A 217 14.29 10.40 6.91
CA GLY A 217 13.79 11.52 7.71
C GLY A 217 13.64 11.17 9.20
N ASN A 218 13.29 12.17 9.99
CA ASN A 218 13.00 12.05 11.41
C ASN A 218 11.78 12.90 11.82
N PRO A 219 11.21 12.70 13.01
CA PRO A 219 10.01 13.43 13.44
C PRO A 219 10.21 14.93 13.64
N GLU A 220 11.44 15.39 13.85
CA GLU A 220 11.75 16.80 14.01
C GLU A 220 11.93 17.50 12.66
N GLY A 221 12.23 16.75 11.59
CA GLY A 221 12.50 17.34 10.27
C GLY A 221 13.89 17.99 10.19
N VAL A 222 14.80 17.58 11.06
CA VAL A 222 16.21 18.01 11.06
C VAL A 222 16.96 17.26 9.97
N ASP A 223 17.78 17.96 9.18
CA ASP A 223 18.72 17.30 8.28
C ASP A 223 19.96 16.89 9.07
N ILE A 224 20.15 15.59 9.23
CA ILE A 224 21.29 15.07 10.00
C ILE A 224 22.62 15.20 9.26
N GLU A 225 22.61 15.40 7.94
CA GLU A 225 23.80 15.57 7.12
C GLU A 225 24.42 16.97 7.23
N GLU A 226 23.74 17.94 7.87
CA GLU A 226 24.29 19.30 8.07
C GLU A 226 25.40 19.33 9.11
N HIS A 227 25.46 18.36 10.02
CA HIS A 227 26.42 18.33 11.14
C HIS A 227 27.16 16.98 11.17
N LEU A 228 28.37 16.97 10.61
CA LEU A 228 29.20 15.79 10.52
C LEU A 228 30.35 15.82 11.56
N ASP A 229 30.82 14.65 11.96
CA ASP A 229 32.07 14.51 12.73
C ASP A 229 33.31 14.58 11.82
N GLU A 230 34.50 14.37 12.40
CA GLU A 230 35.77 14.39 11.67
C GLU A 230 35.88 13.29 10.62
N ASP A 231 35.13 12.19 10.77
CA ASP A 231 35.11 11.04 9.84
C ASP A 231 33.99 11.19 8.79
N GLY A 232 33.22 12.29 8.80
CA GLY A 232 32.12 12.55 7.88
C GLY A 232 30.83 11.79 8.23
N VAL A 233 30.70 11.31 9.47
CA VAL A 233 29.48 10.63 9.96
C VAL A 233 28.57 11.66 10.63
N PRO A 234 27.24 11.64 10.33
CA PRO A 234 26.29 12.54 10.95
C PRO A 234 26.27 12.42 12.48
N LEU A 235 26.47 13.53 13.19
CA LEU A 235 26.53 13.59 14.66
C LEU A 235 25.21 13.14 15.33
N ASP A 236 24.07 13.33 14.66
CA ASP A 236 22.74 12.94 15.12
C ASP A 236 22.29 11.58 14.64
N SER A 237 23.25 10.74 14.22
CA SER A 237 22.97 9.39 13.72
C SER A 237 23.36 8.28 14.71
N VAL A 238 22.82 7.10 14.44
CA VAL A 238 23.27 5.83 15.02
C VAL A 238 23.41 4.82 13.89
N PRO A 239 24.27 3.77 14.02
CA PRO A 239 24.30 2.69 13.06
C PRO A 239 22.95 2.00 12.94
N PHE A 240 22.57 1.60 11.74
CA PHE A 240 21.31 0.88 11.51
C PHE A 240 21.25 -0.40 12.36
N PHE A 241 22.30 -1.19 12.37
CA PHE A 241 22.42 -2.34 13.27
C PHE A 241 23.32 -1.97 14.48
N PRO A 242 22.94 -2.34 15.72
CA PRO A 242 21.73 -3.11 16.09
C PRO A 242 20.48 -2.24 16.34
N TYR A 243 20.62 -0.94 16.46
CA TYR A 243 19.62 -0.04 17.06
C TYR A 243 18.26 -0.07 16.32
N LYS A 244 18.27 0.15 15.01
CA LYS A 244 17.01 0.20 14.23
C LYS A 244 16.46 -1.19 13.95
N VAL A 245 17.35 -2.17 13.80
CA VAL A 245 16.94 -3.57 13.62
C VAL A 245 16.20 -4.08 14.86
N LEU A 246 16.67 -3.80 16.07
CA LEU A 246 15.98 -4.20 17.30
C LEU A 246 14.60 -3.54 17.43
N ASN A 247 14.50 -2.24 17.13
CA ASN A 247 13.21 -1.56 17.11
C ASN A 247 12.25 -2.16 16.09
N ALA A 248 12.75 -2.49 14.89
CA ALA A 248 11.95 -3.14 13.85
C ALA A 248 11.49 -4.55 14.27
N LEU A 249 12.35 -5.34 14.91
CA LEU A 249 12.00 -6.68 15.41
C LEU A 249 10.90 -6.63 16.47
N VAL A 250 10.93 -5.65 17.39
CA VAL A 250 9.84 -5.45 18.36
C VAL A 250 8.53 -5.12 17.63
N ALA A 251 8.57 -4.20 16.67
CA ALA A 251 7.38 -3.84 15.89
C ALA A 251 6.84 -5.01 15.07
N ILE A 252 7.73 -5.81 14.47
CA ILE A 252 7.36 -7.04 13.74
C ILE A 252 6.71 -8.04 14.70
N GLY A 253 7.25 -8.23 15.89
CA GLY A 253 6.66 -9.11 16.92
C GLY A 253 5.24 -8.69 17.28
N VAL A 254 5.01 -7.41 17.56
CA VAL A 254 3.66 -6.87 17.82
C VAL A 254 2.75 -7.04 16.62
N PHE A 255 3.24 -6.69 15.42
CA PHE A 255 2.47 -6.82 14.18
C PHE A 255 2.07 -8.28 13.91
N MET A 256 3.02 -9.22 14.03
CA MET A 256 2.74 -10.65 13.83
C MET A 256 1.78 -11.21 14.87
N THR A 257 1.79 -10.68 16.10
CA THR A 257 0.80 -11.04 17.12
C THR A 257 -0.60 -10.59 16.70
N VAL A 258 -0.77 -9.33 16.27
CA VAL A 258 -2.06 -8.81 15.76
C VAL A 258 -2.49 -9.58 14.50
N PHE A 259 -1.56 -9.81 13.58
CA PHE A 259 -1.80 -10.59 12.36
C PHE A 259 -2.34 -12.00 12.70
N SER A 260 -1.68 -12.70 13.63
CA SER A 260 -2.07 -14.05 14.06
C SER A 260 -3.44 -14.05 14.75
N ILE A 261 -3.72 -13.07 15.60
CA ILE A 261 -5.04 -12.93 16.25
C ILE A 261 -6.13 -12.78 15.19
N ILE A 262 -5.94 -11.91 14.20
CA ILE A 262 -6.92 -11.72 13.12
C ILE A 262 -7.07 -13.02 12.33
N MET A 263 -5.97 -13.59 11.85
CA MET A 263 -5.96 -14.76 10.99
C MET A 263 -6.63 -15.99 11.64
N PHE A 264 -6.39 -16.22 12.94
CA PHE A 264 -6.91 -17.40 13.62
C PHE A 264 -8.33 -17.21 14.20
N PHE A 265 -8.73 -15.99 14.54
CA PHE A 265 -9.98 -15.74 15.24
C PHE A 265 -11.00 -14.90 14.45
N PHE A 266 -10.53 -14.10 13.47
CA PHE A 266 -11.39 -13.18 12.70
C PHE A 266 -10.96 -13.08 11.23
N PRO A 267 -10.70 -14.22 10.52
CA PRO A 267 -10.07 -14.18 9.19
C PRO A 267 -10.92 -13.46 8.13
N GLU A 268 -12.24 -13.46 8.26
CA GLU A 268 -13.14 -12.71 7.35
C GLU A 268 -13.26 -11.23 7.76
N GLY A 269 -12.81 -10.85 8.95
CA GLY A 269 -12.90 -9.49 9.47
C GLY A 269 -14.35 -8.96 9.53
N GLY A 270 -15.32 -9.83 9.82
CA GLY A 270 -16.75 -9.48 9.78
C GLY A 270 -17.27 -9.10 8.39
N GLY A 271 -16.66 -9.63 7.34
CA GLY A 271 -16.99 -9.32 5.95
C GLY A 271 -16.14 -8.19 5.34
N TYR A 272 -15.26 -7.55 6.12
CA TYR A 272 -14.37 -6.49 5.59
C TYR A 272 -13.13 -7.04 4.88
N PHE A 273 -12.64 -8.21 5.27
CA PHE A 273 -11.46 -8.83 4.65
C PHE A 273 -11.86 -9.82 3.56
N ILE A 274 -12.93 -10.59 3.81
CA ILE A 274 -13.56 -11.45 2.82
C ILE A 274 -15.08 -11.28 2.97
N GLU A 275 -15.74 -10.79 1.94
CA GLU A 275 -17.20 -10.66 1.94
C GLU A 275 -17.86 -12.03 1.95
N MET A 276 -18.95 -12.15 2.71
CA MET A 276 -19.68 -13.41 2.86
C MET A 276 -20.20 -13.96 1.53
N ALA A 277 -20.60 -13.10 0.61
CA ALA A 277 -21.04 -13.52 -0.72
C ALA A 277 -19.93 -14.19 -1.54
N ASN A 278 -18.65 -13.97 -1.20
CA ASN A 278 -17.52 -14.55 -1.91
C ASN A 278 -17.22 -16.01 -1.51
N PHE A 279 -17.97 -16.55 -0.52
CA PHE A 279 -18.01 -18.00 -0.22
C PHE A 279 -19.02 -18.77 -1.10
N GLN A 280 -19.66 -18.09 -2.03
CA GLN A 280 -20.52 -18.68 -3.05
C GLN A 280 -19.84 -18.56 -4.41
N GLU A 281 -19.92 -19.62 -5.20
CA GLU A 281 -19.43 -19.63 -6.57
C GLU A 281 -20.11 -18.54 -7.41
N ALA A 282 -19.37 -17.94 -8.33
CA ALA A 282 -19.88 -16.89 -9.20
C ALA A 282 -21.08 -17.37 -10.03
N ASN A 283 -22.17 -16.64 -9.97
CA ASN A 283 -23.34 -16.85 -10.80
C ASN A 283 -23.62 -15.58 -11.63
N PRO A 284 -23.35 -15.60 -12.94
CA PRO A 284 -23.57 -14.45 -13.82
C PRO A 284 -25.03 -14.00 -13.93
N LEU A 285 -25.97 -14.87 -13.54
CA LEU A 285 -27.43 -14.61 -13.64
C LEU A 285 -28.02 -14.03 -12.35
N VAL A 286 -27.24 -13.99 -11.26
CA VAL A 286 -27.72 -13.55 -9.93
C VAL A 286 -26.81 -12.47 -9.39
N THR A 287 -27.22 -11.22 -9.55
CA THR A 287 -26.49 -10.08 -9.00
C THR A 287 -26.66 -10.02 -7.47
N PRO A 288 -25.57 -9.89 -6.68
CA PRO A 288 -25.66 -9.68 -5.24
C PRO A 288 -26.42 -8.38 -4.91
N ASP A 289 -27.16 -8.38 -3.80
CA ASP A 289 -27.93 -7.23 -3.32
C ASP A 289 -27.06 -6.00 -3.08
N HIS A 290 -25.81 -6.22 -2.69
CA HIS A 290 -24.85 -5.17 -2.42
C HIS A 290 -23.47 -5.54 -2.99
N ILE A 291 -23.00 -4.76 -3.96
CA ILE A 291 -21.64 -4.90 -4.51
C ILE A 291 -20.81 -3.74 -3.93
N ALA A 292 -19.83 -4.10 -3.10
CA ALA A 292 -18.86 -3.15 -2.57
C ALA A 292 -17.45 -3.69 -2.78
N PRO A 293 -16.45 -2.83 -3.01
CA PRO A 293 -15.06 -3.26 -3.02
C PRO A 293 -14.60 -3.58 -1.60
N VAL A 294 -13.53 -4.36 -1.47
CA VAL A 294 -12.84 -4.55 -0.20
C VAL A 294 -12.45 -3.20 0.41
N TRP A 295 -12.47 -3.14 1.75
CA TRP A 295 -12.42 -1.91 2.54
C TRP A 295 -11.33 -0.90 2.14
N TYR A 296 -10.18 -1.37 1.68
CA TYR A 296 -9.07 -0.48 1.32
C TYR A 296 -9.26 0.26 -0.02
N TYR A 297 -10.21 -0.14 -0.86
CA TYR A 297 -10.65 0.64 -2.03
C TYR A 297 -11.86 1.52 -1.74
N ALA A 298 -12.55 1.26 -0.63
CA ALA A 298 -13.81 1.91 -0.29
C ALA A 298 -13.75 3.46 -0.29
N PRO A 299 -12.67 4.13 0.17
CA PRO A 299 -12.59 5.59 0.09
C PRO A 299 -12.72 6.11 -1.35
N PHE A 300 -12.00 5.50 -2.28
CA PHE A 300 -11.99 5.89 -3.71
C PHE A 300 -13.30 5.54 -4.41
N TYR A 301 -13.86 4.38 -4.08
CA TYR A 301 -15.17 3.96 -4.57
C TYR A 301 -16.29 4.90 -4.09
N THR A 302 -16.20 5.41 -2.87
CA THR A 302 -17.13 6.41 -2.37
C THR A 302 -17.05 7.71 -3.16
N MET A 303 -15.84 8.17 -3.47
CA MET A 303 -15.62 9.37 -4.29
C MET A 303 -16.22 9.20 -5.70
N LEU A 304 -16.03 8.03 -6.32
CA LEU A 304 -16.65 7.68 -7.60
C LEU A 304 -18.17 7.78 -7.52
N ARG A 305 -18.79 7.15 -6.52
CA ARG A 305 -20.26 7.16 -6.34
C ARG A 305 -20.83 8.52 -5.95
N ALA A 306 -20.02 9.43 -5.41
CA ALA A 306 -20.44 10.77 -5.04
C ALA A 306 -20.83 11.62 -6.26
N ILE A 307 -20.32 11.29 -7.44
CA ILE A 307 -20.57 11.98 -8.70
C ILE A 307 -21.59 11.18 -9.52
N PRO A 308 -22.72 11.79 -9.93
CA PRO A 308 -23.78 11.09 -10.67
C PRO A 308 -23.36 10.64 -12.08
N ASP A 309 -22.48 11.42 -12.75
CA ASP A 309 -21.99 11.11 -14.09
C ASP A 309 -20.89 10.05 -14.01
N PRO A 310 -20.96 8.92 -14.75
CA PRO A 310 -19.99 7.84 -14.68
C PRO A 310 -18.56 8.28 -15.05
N LEU A 311 -18.40 9.10 -16.09
CA LEU A 311 -17.09 9.61 -16.49
C LEU A 311 -16.53 10.57 -15.44
N GLY A 312 -17.36 11.48 -14.93
CA GLY A 312 -17.00 12.40 -13.85
C GLY A 312 -16.57 11.65 -12.60
N GLY A 313 -17.29 10.58 -12.21
CA GLY A 313 -16.94 9.71 -11.10
C GLY A 313 -15.59 9.02 -11.30
N LEU A 314 -15.35 8.47 -12.51
CA LEU A 314 -14.07 7.85 -12.86
C LEU A 314 -12.91 8.85 -12.79
N ILE A 315 -13.10 10.08 -13.31
CA ILE A 315 -12.09 11.14 -13.25
C ILE A 315 -11.78 11.50 -11.79
N VAL A 316 -12.79 11.69 -10.95
CA VAL A 316 -12.59 12.02 -9.52
C VAL A 316 -11.86 10.91 -8.80
N MET A 317 -12.22 9.65 -9.02
CA MET A 317 -11.53 8.49 -8.44
C MET A 317 -10.07 8.43 -8.88
N ALA A 318 -9.80 8.57 -10.18
CA ALA A 318 -8.43 8.57 -10.71
C ALA A 318 -7.61 9.76 -10.18
N ALA A 319 -8.20 10.96 -10.14
CA ALA A 319 -7.57 12.15 -9.60
C ALA A 319 -7.24 12.00 -8.11
N ALA A 320 -8.07 11.30 -7.33
CA ALA A 320 -7.82 11.08 -5.91
C ALA A 320 -6.54 10.25 -5.66
N VAL A 321 -6.19 9.34 -6.55
CA VAL A 321 -4.91 8.61 -6.48
C VAL A 321 -3.79 9.42 -7.11
N ALA A 322 -4.02 10.04 -8.27
CA ALA A 322 -3.01 10.77 -9.00
C ALA A 322 -2.47 12.01 -8.24
N ILE A 323 -3.28 12.63 -7.41
CA ILE A 323 -2.91 13.84 -6.67
C ILE A 323 -1.73 13.62 -5.72
N PHE A 324 -1.50 12.39 -5.23
CA PHE A 324 -0.35 12.09 -4.39
C PHE A 324 0.98 12.30 -5.11
N PHE A 325 1.03 12.09 -6.42
CA PHE A 325 2.27 12.27 -7.20
C PHE A 325 2.76 13.70 -7.23
N ILE A 326 1.87 14.68 -7.12
CA ILE A 326 2.23 16.12 -7.20
C ILE A 326 2.43 16.78 -5.83
N VAL A 327 2.23 16.07 -4.73
CA VAL A 327 2.38 16.59 -3.35
C VAL A 327 3.73 17.27 -3.11
N PRO A 328 4.89 16.75 -3.58
CA PRO A 328 6.18 17.41 -3.39
C PRO A 328 6.22 18.87 -3.86
N TRP A 329 5.45 19.21 -4.88
CA TRP A 329 5.42 20.56 -5.47
C TRP A 329 4.27 21.43 -4.96
N LEU A 330 3.30 20.83 -4.26
CA LEU A 330 2.19 21.58 -3.66
C LEU A 330 2.59 22.19 -2.31
N ASP A 331 3.38 21.49 -1.51
CA ASP A 331 3.83 21.97 -0.19
C ASP A 331 4.91 23.04 -0.33
N ARG A 332 4.61 24.25 0.12
CA ARG A 332 5.51 25.42 0.11
C ARG A 332 6.01 25.78 1.51
N SER A 333 5.82 24.93 2.50
CA SER A 333 6.29 25.14 3.86
C SER A 333 7.82 25.14 3.92
N LYS A 334 8.37 26.00 4.76
CA LYS A 334 9.80 26.04 5.05
C LYS A 334 10.26 24.93 5.99
N VAL A 335 9.31 24.26 6.66
CA VAL A 335 9.56 23.19 7.62
C VAL A 335 8.86 21.90 7.18
N ALA A 336 9.53 20.78 7.36
CA ALA A 336 9.03 19.48 6.91
C ALA A 336 7.98 18.90 7.88
N SER A 337 8.31 18.87 9.16
CA SER A 337 7.50 18.19 10.17
C SER A 337 6.28 19.00 10.58
N ILE A 338 5.13 18.30 10.71
CA ILE A 338 3.86 18.85 11.24
C ILE A 338 4.02 19.45 12.64
N ARG A 339 5.05 19.05 13.39
CA ARG A 339 5.34 19.59 14.72
C ARG A 339 5.61 21.10 14.68
N TYR A 340 6.27 21.54 13.62
CA TYR A 340 6.72 22.93 13.42
C TYR A 340 5.87 23.70 12.42
N LYS A 341 5.00 23.02 11.65
CA LYS A 341 3.99 23.67 10.80
C LYS A 341 2.94 24.41 11.63
N GLY A 342 2.29 25.36 11.00
CA GLY A 342 1.25 26.18 11.61
C GLY A 342 -0.05 25.43 11.87
N ILE A 343 -1.03 26.19 12.38
CA ILE A 343 -2.34 25.63 12.75
C ILE A 343 -3.14 25.18 11.51
N PHE A 344 -2.99 25.87 10.39
CA PHE A 344 -3.72 25.55 9.15
C PHE A 344 -3.32 24.17 8.60
N SER A 345 -2.02 23.84 8.58
CA SER A 345 -1.53 22.51 8.20
C SER A 345 -2.07 21.42 9.13
N LYS A 346 -2.12 21.69 10.44
CA LYS A 346 -2.63 20.73 11.44
C LYS A 346 -4.12 20.47 11.26
N ILE A 347 -4.92 21.50 11.04
CA ILE A 347 -6.35 21.37 10.76
C ILE A 347 -6.54 20.62 9.44
N ALA A 348 -5.83 21.04 8.39
CA ALA A 348 -5.98 20.45 7.05
C ALA A 348 -5.68 18.94 7.05
N ILE A 349 -4.57 18.48 7.66
CA ILE A 349 -4.24 17.06 7.71
C ILE A 349 -5.20 16.25 8.59
N THR A 350 -5.71 16.86 9.66
CA THR A 350 -6.74 16.22 10.51
C THR A 350 -8.03 16.04 9.73
N MET A 351 -8.50 17.07 9.05
CA MET A 351 -9.70 17.02 8.22
C MET A 351 -9.54 16.01 7.07
N PHE A 352 -8.36 15.98 6.43
CA PHE A 352 -8.03 14.97 5.41
C PHE A 352 -8.14 13.55 5.97
N GLY A 353 -7.51 13.27 7.12
CA GLY A 353 -7.54 11.94 7.75
C GLY A 353 -8.96 11.52 8.13
N VAL A 354 -9.72 12.42 8.76
CA VAL A 354 -11.13 12.16 9.13
C VAL A 354 -11.98 11.93 7.88
N SER A 355 -11.84 12.75 6.84
CA SER A 355 -12.61 12.59 5.60
C SER A 355 -12.28 11.27 4.89
N PHE A 356 -10.99 10.87 4.85
CA PHE A 356 -10.56 9.61 4.26
C PHE A 356 -11.16 8.40 4.97
N LEU A 357 -11.14 8.39 6.30
CA LEU A 357 -11.75 7.31 7.11
C LEU A 357 -13.28 7.28 6.95
N THR A 358 -13.92 8.46 6.92
CA THR A 358 -15.37 8.56 6.69
C THR A 358 -15.75 8.03 5.30
N LEU A 359 -14.99 8.40 4.26
CA LEU A 359 -15.19 7.87 2.90
C LEU A 359 -15.01 6.36 2.86
N GLY A 360 -14.03 5.82 3.61
CA GLY A 360 -13.84 4.37 3.76
C GLY A 360 -15.09 3.70 4.31
N TYR A 361 -15.63 4.20 5.40
CA TYR A 361 -16.88 3.67 5.98
C TYR A 361 -18.06 3.79 5.01
N LEU A 362 -18.25 4.96 4.39
CA LEU A 362 -19.36 5.21 3.46
C LEU A 362 -19.31 4.30 2.21
N GLY A 363 -18.13 3.82 1.84
CA GLY A 363 -17.95 2.90 0.71
C GLY A 363 -18.41 1.47 0.98
N THR A 364 -18.46 1.07 2.25
CA THR A 364 -18.85 -0.29 2.66
C THR A 364 -20.34 -0.41 3.02
N VAL A 365 -21.07 0.70 3.06
CA VAL A 365 -22.50 0.72 3.44
C VAL A 365 -23.38 1.16 2.30
N GLY A 366 -24.66 0.77 2.34
CA GLY A 366 -25.67 1.14 1.37
C GLY A 366 -25.86 2.67 1.26
N VAL A 367 -26.27 3.15 0.08
CA VAL A 367 -26.47 4.57 -0.21
C VAL A 367 -27.78 5.06 0.39
N THR A 368 -27.73 6.21 1.07
CA THR A 368 -28.90 7.02 1.47
C THR A 368 -28.63 8.47 1.09
N GLU A 369 -29.63 9.34 1.03
CA GLU A 369 -29.42 10.75 0.69
C GLU A 369 -28.46 11.46 1.65
N VAL A 370 -28.55 11.18 2.95
CA VAL A 370 -27.61 11.71 3.94
C VAL A 370 -26.17 11.23 3.67
N ARG A 371 -25.99 9.93 3.43
CA ARG A 371 -24.66 9.35 3.15
C ARG A 371 -24.08 9.89 1.84
N LYS A 372 -24.92 10.09 0.83
CA LYS A 372 -24.52 10.71 -0.44
C LYS A 372 -24.00 12.14 -0.23
N THR A 373 -24.73 12.96 0.52
CA THR A 373 -24.30 14.32 0.87
C THR A 373 -22.99 14.30 1.65
N MET A 374 -22.84 13.42 2.64
CA MET A 374 -21.59 13.25 3.39
C MET A 374 -20.42 12.84 2.47
N SER A 375 -20.67 11.95 1.50
CA SER A 375 -19.66 11.52 0.53
C SER A 375 -19.15 12.70 -0.30
N VAL A 376 -20.03 13.57 -0.78
CA VAL A 376 -19.66 14.79 -1.52
C VAL A 376 -18.82 15.73 -0.64
N ILE A 377 -19.28 16.01 0.58
CA ILE A 377 -18.57 16.90 1.51
C ILE A 377 -17.16 16.34 1.81
N CYS A 378 -17.06 15.07 2.16
CA CYS A 378 -15.76 14.43 2.46
C CYS A 378 -14.84 14.39 1.23
N THR A 379 -15.40 14.22 0.02
CA THR A 379 -14.63 14.28 -1.24
C THR A 379 -14.05 15.69 -1.45
N ILE A 380 -14.87 16.74 -1.22
CA ILE A 380 -14.40 18.14 -1.30
C ILE A 380 -13.29 18.39 -0.28
N ILE A 381 -13.44 17.94 0.97
CA ILE A 381 -12.43 18.11 2.02
C ILE A 381 -11.13 17.37 1.64
N TYR A 382 -11.24 16.16 1.11
CA TYR A 382 -10.11 15.38 0.63
C TYR A 382 -9.29 16.16 -0.41
N PHE A 383 -9.92 16.68 -1.46
CA PHE A 383 -9.24 17.46 -2.49
C PHE A 383 -8.76 18.83 -1.99
N ALA A 384 -9.54 19.48 -1.12
CA ALA A 384 -9.17 20.77 -0.54
C ALA A 384 -7.82 20.69 0.23
N TYR A 385 -7.54 19.59 0.91
CA TYR A 385 -6.25 19.37 1.56
C TYR A 385 -5.08 19.59 0.59
N PHE A 386 -5.14 19.01 -0.59
CA PHE A 386 -4.08 19.10 -1.59
C PHE A 386 -4.13 20.42 -2.37
N LEU A 387 -5.30 20.80 -2.87
CA LEU A 387 -5.42 21.95 -3.77
C LEU A 387 -5.18 23.29 -3.06
N LEU A 388 -5.50 23.37 -1.76
CA LEU A 388 -5.22 24.55 -0.94
C LEU A 388 -3.84 24.51 -0.27
N MET A 389 -3.10 23.38 -0.37
CA MET A 389 -1.78 23.21 0.23
C MET A 389 -0.80 24.33 -0.17
N PRO A 390 -0.68 24.75 -1.45
CA PRO A 390 0.23 25.83 -1.84
C PRO A 390 -0.09 27.16 -1.18
N ILE A 391 -1.33 27.36 -0.72
CA ILE A 391 -1.79 28.58 -0.09
C ILE A 391 -1.48 28.53 1.40
N TYR A 392 -2.08 27.58 2.14
CA TYR A 392 -1.94 27.58 3.60
C TYR A 392 -0.51 27.28 4.05
N THR A 393 0.27 26.44 3.35
CA THR A 393 1.66 26.15 3.71
C THR A 393 2.60 27.32 3.43
N LYS A 394 2.25 28.21 2.47
CA LYS A 394 3.04 29.41 2.17
C LYS A 394 2.83 30.51 3.21
N TYR A 395 1.61 30.69 3.69
CA TYR A 395 1.21 31.87 4.49
C TYR A 395 1.09 31.58 6.00
N GLU A 396 1.15 30.30 6.41
CA GLU A 396 1.12 29.97 7.84
C GLU A 396 2.42 30.34 8.57
N THR A 397 2.29 30.66 9.86
CA THR A 397 3.43 30.87 10.74
C THR A 397 3.98 29.54 11.22
N THR A 398 5.24 29.28 10.93
CA THR A 398 5.96 28.07 11.37
C THR A 398 6.73 28.34 12.67
N LYS A 399 7.03 27.28 13.42
CA LYS A 399 7.94 27.31 14.57
C LYS A 399 9.36 27.03 14.10
N GLU A 400 10.32 27.45 14.89
CA GLU A 400 11.73 27.12 14.68
C GLU A 400 11.96 25.63 14.89
N VAL A 401 12.68 25.01 13.94
CA VAL A 401 13.12 23.63 14.01
C VAL A 401 14.40 23.58 14.85
N PRO A 402 14.60 22.59 15.73
CA PRO A 402 15.85 22.44 16.44
C PRO A 402 17.03 22.30 15.47
N GLU A 403 18.17 22.83 15.82
CA GLU A 403 19.41 22.68 15.05
C GLU A 403 19.88 21.22 15.02
N ARG A 404 19.57 20.44 16.08
CA ARG A 404 20.00 19.05 16.25
C ARG A 404 18.91 18.18 16.86
N LEU A 405 19.00 16.83 16.68
CA LEU A 405 18.09 15.82 17.25
C LEU A 405 18.27 15.62 18.76
#